data_2d9ca67f6a2c58ea1505c90845046ad4
#
_entry.id   2d9ca67f6a2c58ea1505c90845046ad4
#
_cell.length_a   1.000
_cell.length_b   1.000
_cell.length_c   1.000
_cell.angle_alpha   90.00
_cell.angle_beta   90.00
_cell.angle_gamma   90.00
#
_symmetry.space_group_name_H-M   'P 1'
#
loop_
_entity.id
_entity.type
_entity.pdbx_description
1 polymer ?
#
loop_
_entity_poly.entity_id
_entity_poly.type
_entity_poly.pdbx_seq_one_letter_code
_entity_poly.pdbx_strand_id
1 'polypeptide(L)'
;CSKVAADAIDAHIGTLTAGYDFIFTSYEKNYPVAHLAIKGNTICGYTEDAKFEENAFYKHIDRVLKTDRFTETNVKIFTNLKKYTARLDQLQALDTDEANTQGILATLKSVSL
;
A
#
# COMPACT_ATOMS: atom_id res chain seq x y z
N CYS A 1 7.66 -3.29 -10.71
CA CYS A 1 8.39 -3.92 -9.59
C CYS A 1 9.53 -4.78 -10.13
N SER A 2 10.73 -4.65 -9.57
CA SER A 2 11.87 -5.47 -9.98
C SER A 2 11.61 -6.95 -9.66
N LYS A 3 12.26 -7.85 -10.39
CA LYS A 3 12.11 -9.29 -10.16
C LYS A 3 12.61 -9.69 -8.77
N VAL A 4 13.72 -9.12 -8.34
CA VAL A 4 14.27 -9.39 -7.00
C VAL A 4 13.27 -9.00 -5.92
N ALA A 5 12.69 -7.82 -6.03
CA ALA A 5 11.69 -7.36 -5.07
C ALA A 5 10.43 -8.21 -5.14
N ALA A 6 9.93 -8.52 -6.33
CA ALA A 6 8.74 -9.35 -6.50
C ALA A 6 8.92 -10.74 -5.88
N ASP A 7 10.06 -11.38 -6.11
CA ASP A 7 10.36 -12.69 -5.53
C ASP A 7 10.40 -12.65 -3.99
N ALA A 8 11.04 -11.61 -3.43
CA ALA A 8 11.10 -11.43 -1.98
C ALA A 8 9.71 -11.18 -1.38
N ILE A 9 8.91 -10.34 -2.01
CA ILE A 9 7.54 -10.03 -1.57
C ILE A 9 6.67 -11.28 -1.64
N ASP A 10 6.74 -12.04 -2.73
CA ASP A 10 5.96 -13.27 -2.89
C ASP A 10 6.29 -14.30 -1.81
N ALA A 11 7.54 -14.33 -1.34
CA ALA A 11 7.95 -15.22 -0.24
C ALA A 11 7.35 -14.84 1.11
N HIS A 12 6.89 -13.59 1.30
CA HIS A 12 6.39 -13.07 2.57
C HIS A 12 4.92 -12.65 2.54
N ILE A 13 4.27 -12.68 1.38
CA ILE A 13 2.92 -12.10 1.24
C ILE A 13 1.83 -12.97 1.90
N GLY A 14 2.02 -14.29 1.93
CA GLY A 14 1.02 -15.19 2.49
C GLY A 14 -0.36 -14.98 1.87
N THR A 15 -1.37 -14.81 2.73
CA THR A 15 -2.76 -14.62 2.31
C THR A 15 -3.20 -13.16 2.36
N LEU A 16 -2.27 -12.22 2.51
CA LEU A 16 -2.61 -10.80 2.55
C LEU A 16 -3.30 -10.34 1.27
N THR A 17 -4.25 -9.44 1.41
CA THR A 17 -4.83 -8.71 0.29
C THR A 17 -3.78 -7.76 -0.26
N ALA A 18 -3.46 -7.86 -1.54
CA ALA A 18 -2.31 -7.14 -2.10
C ALA A 18 -2.44 -6.94 -3.61
N GLY A 19 -1.56 -6.12 -4.16
CA GLY A 19 -1.43 -5.91 -5.60
C GLY A 19 -0.10 -5.33 -5.97
N TYR A 20 0.26 -5.44 -7.25
CA TYR A 20 1.50 -4.94 -7.84
C TYR A 20 1.26 -3.77 -8.76
N ASP A 21 2.29 -2.92 -8.89
CA ASP A 21 2.44 -1.93 -9.95
C ASP A 21 1.31 -0.91 -10.02
N PHE A 22 1.14 -0.18 -8.91
CA PHE A 22 0.23 0.97 -8.86
C PHE A 22 0.95 2.23 -9.32
N ILE A 23 0.22 3.09 -10.02
CA ILE A 23 0.63 4.48 -10.26
C ILE A 23 -0.53 5.35 -9.81
N PHE A 24 -0.44 5.84 -8.58
CA PHE A 24 -1.48 6.69 -8.02
C PHE A 24 -1.40 8.08 -8.63
N THR A 25 -2.53 8.58 -9.08
CA THR A 25 -2.60 9.87 -9.75
C THR A 25 -3.22 10.90 -8.82
N SER A 26 -2.64 12.09 -8.82
CA SER A 26 -3.23 13.27 -8.18
C SER A 26 -3.25 14.42 -9.18
N TYR A 27 -3.88 15.50 -8.78
CA TYR A 27 -3.93 16.70 -9.62
C TYR A 27 -2.52 17.18 -10.00
N GLU A 28 -1.57 17.07 -9.08
CA GLU A 28 -0.24 17.66 -9.24
C GLU A 28 0.83 16.68 -9.69
N LYS A 29 0.70 15.39 -9.33
CA LYS A 29 1.76 14.45 -9.64
C LYS A 29 1.28 13.00 -9.53
N ASN A 30 2.11 12.10 -10.06
CA ASN A 30 1.91 10.65 -9.97
C ASN A 30 2.84 10.05 -8.93
N TYR A 31 2.35 8.99 -8.25
CA TYR A 31 3.09 8.28 -7.21
C TYR A 31 3.21 6.82 -7.60
N PRO A 32 4.39 6.36 -8.07
CA PRO A 32 4.57 4.95 -8.39
C PRO A 32 4.78 4.14 -7.11
N VAL A 33 3.95 3.12 -6.90
CA VAL A 33 4.05 2.20 -5.77
C VAL A 33 4.11 0.78 -6.32
N ALA A 34 5.25 0.13 -6.14
CA ALA A 34 5.52 -1.17 -6.75
C ALA A 34 4.66 -2.29 -6.19
N HIS A 35 4.27 -2.19 -4.91
CA HIS A 35 3.43 -3.19 -4.25
C HIS A 35 2.66 -2.55 -3.09
N LEU A 36 1.44 -3.02 -2.86
CA LEU A 36 0.63 -2.67 -1.69
C LEU A 36 0.10 -3.93 -1.04
N ALA A 37 0.01 -3.91 0.29
CA ALA A 37 -0.66 -4.95 1.07
C ALA A 37 -1.57 -4.29 2.10
N ILE A 38 -2.73 -4.88 2.33
CA ILE A 38 -3.77 -4.34 3.20
C ILE A 38 -4.22 -5.42 4.17
N LYS A 39 -4.25 -5.08 5.45
CA LYS A 39 -4.82 -5.92 6.50
C LYS A 39 -5.69 -5.05 7.40
N GLY A 40 -7.00 -5.28 7.36
CA GLY A 40 -7.94 -4.40 8.04
C GLY A 40 -7.87 -2.98 7.49
N ASN A 41 -7.57 -2.02 8.34
CA ASN A 41 -7.39 -0.62 7.97
C ASN A 41 -5.91 -0.21 7.88
N THR A 42 -5.00 -1.17 7.87
CA THR A 42 -3.56 -0.93 7.75
C THR A 42 -3.11 -1.19 6.31
N ILE A 43 -2.49 -0.20 5.71
CA ILE A 43 -2.03 -0.21 4.33
C ILE A 43 -0.53 -0.03 4.33
N CYS A 44 0.20 -0.98 3.76
CA CYS A 44 1.64 -0.89 3.60
C CYS A 44 2.00 -0.98 2.12
N GLY A 45 2.93 -0.16 1.68
CA GLY A 45 3.38 -0.16 0.30
C GLY A 45 4.89 -0.13 0.20
N TYR A 46 5.39 -0.56 -0.95
CA TYR A 46 6.79 -0.52 -1.31
C TYR A 46 6.97 0.27 -2.59
N THR A 47 7.90 1.21 -2.58
CA THR A 47 8.26 1.96 -3.77
C THR A 47 9.74 1.81 -4.10
N GLU A 48 10.04 1.74 -5.40
CA GLU A 48 11.41 1.73 -5.91
C GLU A 48 11.83 3.12 -6.41
N ASP A 49 10.97 4.12 -6.25
CA ASP A 49 11.27 5.51 -6.61
C ASP A 49 12.08 6.17 -5.50
N ALA A 50 13.36 6.46 -5.78
CA ALA A 50 14.26 7.11 -4.83
C ALA A 50 13.83 8.54 -4.46
N LYS A 51 12.98 9.15 -5.28
CA LYS A 51 12.48 10.52 -5.10
C LYS A 51 11.03 10.55 -4.63
N PHE A 52 10.51 9.44 -4.12
CA PHE A 52 9.13 9.36 -3.67
C PHE A 52 8.85 10.36 -2.55
N GLU A 53 7.84 11.21 -2.76
CA GLU A 53 7.45 12.22 -1.78
C GLU A 53 6.36 11.65 -0.87
N GLU A 54 6.77 10.96 0.20
CA GLU A 54 5.85 10.20 1.04
C GLU A 54 4.82 11.08 1.76
N ASN A 55 5.22 12.25 2.26
CA ASN A 55 4.26 13.11 2.98
C ASN A 55 3.15 13.63 2.07
N ALA A 56 3.50 14.01 0.85
CA ALA A 56 2.51 14.43 -0.14
C ALA A 56 1.59 13.26 -0.53
N PHE A 57 2.17 12.07 -0.67
CA PHE A 57 1.41 10.85 -0.93
C PHE A 57 0.43 10.56 0.19
N TYR A 58 0.86 10.63 1.45
CA TYR A 58 -0.01 10.36 2.60
C TYR A 58 -1.20 11.31 2.63
N LYS A 59 -0.98 12.59 2.37
CA LYS A 59 -2.06 13.57 2.31
C LYS A 59 -3.06 13.25 1.20
N HIS A 60 -2.54 12.88 0.03
CA HIS A 60 -3.37 12.53 -1.12
C HIS A 60 -4.24 11.30 -0.84
N ILE A 61 -3.61 10.23 -0.36
CA ILE A 61 -4.30 8.97 -0.09
C ILE A 61 -5.29 9.11 1.08
N ASP A 62 -4.94 9.86 2.11
CA ASP A 62 -5.86 10.12 3.22
C ASP A 62 -7.14 10.80 2.71
N ARG A 63 -7.00 11.78 1.82
CA ARG A 63 -8.14 12.46 1.22
C ARG A 63 -8.99 11.52 0.38
N VAL A 64 -8.35 10.67 -0.43
CA VAL A 64 -9.04 9.68 -1.27
C VAL A 64 -9.84 8.71 -0.40
N LEU A 65 -9.21 8.16 0.64
CA LEU A 65 -9.85 7.19 1.52
C LEU A 65 -11.01 7.80 2.30
N LYS A 66 -10.85 9.03 2.81
CA LYS A 66 -11.91 9.74 3.51
C LYS A 66 -13.11 10.03 2.61
N THR A 67 -12.89 10.32 1.35
CA THR A 67 -13.98 10.54 0.37
C THR A 67 -14.85 9.29 0.27
N ASP A 68 -14.28 8.11 0.37
CA ASP A 68 -15.01 6.84 0.38
C ASP A 68 -15.34 6.36 1.80
N ARG A 69 -15.22 7.25 2.80
CA ARG A 69 -15.63 7.04 4.20
C ARG A 69 -14.74 6.05 4.97
N PHE A 70 -13.50 5.87 4.55
CA PHE A 70 -12.50 5.15 5.32
C PHE A 70 -11.68 6.17 6.12
N THR A 71 -11.99 6.34 7.41
CA THR A 71 -11.47 7.44 8.21
C THR A 71 -10.38 7.06 9.20
N GLU A 72 -10.25 5.80 9.56
CA GLU A 72 -9.28 5.34 10.56
C GLU A 72 -8.27 4.40 9.93
N THR A 73 -7.59 4.90 8.90
CA THR A 73 -6.61 4.13 8.16
C THR A 73 -5.19 4.51 8.54
N ASN A 74 -4.28 3.54 8.48
CA ASN A 74 -2.85 3.74 8.68
C ASN A 74 -2.14 3.38 7.39
N VAL A 75 -1.35 4.30 6.85
CA VAL A 75 -0.62 4.09 5.59
C VAL A 75 0.87 4.28 5.84
N LYS A 76 1.69 3.35 5.38
CA LYS A 76 3.13 3.45 5.44
C LYS A 76 3.75 2.97 4.14
N ILE A 77 4.57 3.81 3.53
CA ILE A 77 5.36 3.45 2.34
C ILE A 77 6.80 3.16 2.76
N PHE A 78 7.32 2.06 2.25
CA PHE A 78 8.67 1.61 2.50
C PHE A 78 9.51 1.77 1.23
N THR A 79 10.77 2.16 1.41
CA THR A 79 11.76 2.20 0.33
C THR A 79 12.82 1.11 0.49
N ASN A 80 12.86 0.46 1.64
CA ASN A 80 13.78 -0.63 1.96
C ASN A 80 13.05 -1.96 1.89
N LEU A 81 13.51 -2.85 1.00
CA LEU A 81 12.83 -4.12 0.75
C LEU A 81 12.79 -5.03 1.98
N LYS A 82 13.90 -5.13 2.73
CA LYS A 82 13.94 -5.96 3.94
C LYS A 82 12.97 -5.49 5.00
N LYS A 83 12.87 -4.17 5.20
CA LYS A 83 11.90 -3.59 6.14
C LYS A 83 10.48 -3.83 5.68
N TYR A 84 10.23 -3.75 4.38
CA TYR A 84 8.91 -4.01 3.83
C TYR A 84 8.48 -5.45 4.04
N THR A 85 9.33 -6.42 3.69
CA THR A 85 9.00 -7.84 3.86
C THR A 85 8.83 -8.21 5.33
N ALA A 86 9.63 -7.64 6.23
CA ALA A 86 9.43 -7.80 7.67
C ALA A 86 8.07 -7.27 8.12
N ARG A 87 7.64 -6.13 7.57
CA ARG A 87 6.31 -5.58 7.88
C ARG A 87 5.19 -6.47 7.33
N LEU A 88 5.38 -7.10 6.17
CA LEU A 88 4.39 -8.06 5.64
C LEU A 88 4.19 -9.23 6.60
N ASP A 89 5.26 -9.75 7.19
CA ASP A 89 5.15 -10.82 8.19
C ASP A 89 4.34 -10.35 9.41
N GLN A 90 4.58 -9.12 9.87
CA GLN A 90 3.83 -8.53 10.97
C GLN A 90 2.35 -8.34 10.62
N LEU A 91 2.06 -7.90 9.41
CA LEU A 91 0.67 -7.71 8.97
C LEU A 91 -0.12 -9.02 8.99
N GLN A 92 0.51 -10.12 8.58
CA GLN A 92 -0.15 -11.43 8.59
C GLN A 92 -0.56 -11.83 10.01
N ALA A 93 0.20 -11.40 11.01
CA ALA A 93 -0.05 -11.73 12.41
C ALA A 93 -1.03 -10.78 13.11
N LEU A 94 -1.44 -9.68 12.46
CA LEU A 94 -2.38 -8.76 13.08
C LEU A 94 -3.75 -9.41 13.25
N ASP A 95 -4.29 -9.30 14.46
CA ASP A 95 -5.67 -9.68 14.77
C ASP A 95 -6.52 -8.41 14.72
N THR A 96 -7.18 -8.20 13.58
CA THR A 96 -7.95 -6.98 13.32
C THR A 96 -9.17 -7.31 12.47
N ASP A 97 -10.19 -6.45 12.60
CA ASP A 97 -11.39 -6.53 11.74
C ASP A 97 -11.01 -6.19 10.30
N GLU A 98 -11.35 -7.08 9.38
CA GLU A 98 -11.04 -6.93 7.95
C GLU A 98 -12.27 -6.53 7.12
N ALA A 99 -13.32 -6.01 7.74
CA ALA A 99 -14.54 -5.61 7.01
C ALA A 99 -14.27 -4.59 5.90
N ASN A 100 -13.29 -3.70 6.09
CA ASN A 100 -12.98 -2.63 5.14
C ASN A 100 -11.90 -3.00 4.12
N THR A 101 -11.21 -4.13 4.26
CA THR A 101 -10.02 -4.45 3.47
C THR A 101 -10.29 -4.41 1.96
N GLN A 102 -11.33 -5.09 1.50
CA GLN A 102 -11.64 -5.13 0.06
C GLN A 102 -12.13 -3.77 -0.46
N GLY A 103 -12.89 -3.04 0.35
CA GLY A 103 -13.34 -1.68 0.00
C GLY A 103 -12.18 -0.72 -0.15
N ILE A 104 -11.20 -0.77 0.76
CA ILE A 104 -9.99 0.04 0.68
C ILE A 104 -9.22 -0.28 -0.61
N LEU A 105 -9.03 -1.56 -0.92
CA LEU A 105 -8.36 -1.95 -2.15
C LEU A 105 -9.08 -1.41 -3.38
N ALA A 106 -10.40 -1.52 -3.42
CA ALA A 106 -11.20 -1.02 -4.54
C ALA A 106 -11.03 0.49 -4.71
N THR A 107 -11.08 1.24 -3.61
CA THR A 107 -10.86 2.69 -3.62
C THR A 107 -9.48 3.05 -4.17
N LEU A 108 -8.43 2.37 -3.71
CA LEU A 108 -7.06 2.63 -4.17
C LEU A 108 -6.90 2.28 -5.65
N LYS A 109 -7.46 1.18 -6.11
CA LYS A 109 -7.44 0.84 -7.54
C LYS A 109 -8.12 1.89 -8.40
N SER A 110 -9.19 2.51 -7.89
CA SER A 110 -9.95 3.51 -8.64
C SER A 110 -9.16 4.79 -8.94
N VAL A 111 -8.10 5.07 -8.18
CA VAL A 111 -7.24 6.26 -8.36
C VAL A 111 -5.84 5.90 -8.85
N SER A 112 -5.67 4.71 -9.38
CA SER A 112 -4.43 4.22 -9.98
C SER A 112 -4.60 4.03 -11.48
N LEU A 113 -3.52 4.30 -12.20
CA LEU A 113 -3.45 3.98 -13.63
C LEU A 113 -3.39 2.45 -13.82
#